data_f2146bd4055184de971707f6eb1ea383
#
_entry.id   f2146bd4055184de971707f6eb1ea383
#
_cell.length_a   1.000
_cell.length_b   1.000
_cell.length_c   1.000
_cell.angle_alpha   90.00
_cell.angle_beta   90.00
_cell.angle_gamma   90.00
#
_symmetry.space_group_name_H-M   'P 1'
#
loop_
_entity.id
_entity.type
_entity.pdbx_description
1 polymer ?
#
loop_
_entity_poly.entity_id
_entity_poly.type
_entity_poly.pdbx_seq_one_letter_code
_entity_poly.pdbx_strand_id
1 'polypeptide(L)'
;NSNFTNTPYVMQSNGGIDTFDSTKSTPLTMIESGPTSGVLGAAELGKIIGENNIIALDIGGTTAKCSLIENSNVKINTNYWIEKNRFSAGYPVMIPVVDIVEIGNGGGSIAWVDDYKKLHVGPQSSGADPGPVSYGKGGKSITTTDANLFTKRINPNFFCGGEINADIDAVNENITILSKKLQLSDKETARGIIRIANNNMVNALKLISVNKGYDPREFTLVAF
;
A
#
# COMPACT_ATOMS: atom_id res chain seq x y z
N ASN A 1 -21.06 -19.67 -11.95
CA ASN A 1 -21.05 -21.10 -11.59
C ASN A 1 -19.59 -21.55 -11.44
N SER A 2 -19.05 -21.37 -10.23
CA SER A 2 -17.73 -21.87 -9.89
C SER A 2 -17.85 -23.36 -9.54
N ASN A 3 -17.12 -24.21 -10.23
CA ASN A 3 -17.02 -25.66 -9.95
C ASN A 3 -16.17 -25.95 -8.69
N PHE A 4 -16.40 -25.24 -7.59
CA PHE A 4 -15.76 -25.59 -6.33
C PHE A 4 -16.42 -26.83 -5.74
N THR A 5 -15.63 -27.88 -5.49
CA THR A 5 -16.10 -29.13 -4.88
C THR A 5 -16.24 -29.00 -3.34
N ASN A 6 -15.54 -28.01 -2.74
CA ASN A 6 -15.55 -27.75 -1.30
C ASN A 6 -16.22 -26.40 -1.01
N THR A 7 -16.78 -26.25 0.18
CA THR A 7 -17.35 -24.99 0.64
C THR A 7 -16.22 -23.92 0.72
N PRO A 8 -16.32 -22.83 -0.06
CA PRO A 8 -15.33 -21.75 0.03
C PRO A 8 -15.57 -20.93 1.28
N TYR A 9 -14.48 -20.47 1.89
CA TYR A 9 -14.47 -19.60 3.06
C TYR A 9 -13.94 -18.21 2.68
N VAL A 10 -14.35 -17.21 3.44
CA VAL A 10 -13.94 -15.81 3.29
C VAL A 10 -13.26 -15.35 4.57
N MET A 11 -12.12 -14.68 4.44
CA MET A 11 -11.45 -14.01 5.56
C MET A 11 -12.32 -12.87 6.09
N GLN A 12 -12.37 -12.72 7.40
CA GLN A 12 -13.04 -11.63 8.08
C GLN A 12 -12.06 -10.59 8.60
N SER A 13 -12.58 -9.42 8.95
CA SER A 13 -11.83 -8.25 9.45
C SER A 13 -11.01 -8.53 10.71
N ASN A 14 -11.45 -9.48 11.52
CA ASN A 14 -10.82 -9.87 12.78
C ASN A 14 -9.82 -11.04 12.63
N GLY A 15 -9.62 -11.52 11.41
CA GLY A 15 -8.76 -12.68 11.13
C GLY A 15 -9.46 -14.04 11.24
N GLY A 16 -10.76 -14.08 11.54
CA GLY A 16 -11.57 -15.28 11.43
C GLY A 16 -11.92 -15.62 9.98
N ILE A 17 -12.52 -16.78 9.77
CA ILE A 17 -13.08 -17.19 8.48
C ILE A 17 -14.54 -17.53 8.62
N ASP A 18 -15.33 -17.29 7.58
CA ASP A 18 -16.75 -17.63 7.52
C ASP A 18 -17.14 -18.10 6.12
N THR A 19 -18.32 -18.70 5.98
CA THR A 19 -18.86 -19.10 4.68
C THR A 19 -19.36 -17.90 3.89
N PHE A 20 -19.42 -18.03 2.55
CA PHE A 20 -20.00 -16.98 1.71
C PHE A 20 -21.46 -16.66 2.07
N ASP A 21 -22.23 -17.68 2.46
CA ASP A 21 -23.65 -17.48 2.77
C ASP A 21 -23.85 -16.72 4.09
N SER A 22 -23.07 -17.03 5.11
CA SER A 22 -23.04 -16.26 6.36
C SER A 22 -22.60 -14.81 6.11
N THR A 23 -21.54 -14.62 5.32
CA THR A 23 -20.97 -13.30 5.02
C THR A 23 -21.92 -12.39 4.23
N LYS A 24 -22.79 -12.96 3.37
CA LYS A 24 -23.83 -12.17 2.67
C LYS A 24 -24.81 -11.49 3.64
N SER A 25 -25.09 -12.10 4.79
CA SER A 25 -25.98 -11.50 5.79
C SER A 25 -25.30 -10.43 6.65
N THR A 26 -23.95 -10.49 6.77
CA THR A 26 -23.15 -9.55 7.57
C THR A 26 -21.91 -9.04 6.79
N PRO A 27 -22.09 -8.35 5.64
CA PRO A 27 -20.97 -8.00 4.76
C PRO A 27 -19.93 -7.07 5.39
N LEU A 28 -20.30 -6.31 6.42
CA LEU A 28 -19.37 -5.46 7.16
C LEU A 28 -18.19 -6.23 7.78
N THR A 29 -18.40 -7.50 8.11
CA THR A 29 -17.34 -8.35 8.69
C THR A 29 -16.17 -8.62 7.74
N MET A 30 -16.28 -8.25 6.45
CA MET A 30 -15.23 -8.38 5.44
C MET A 30 -14.41 -7.10 5.22
N ILE A 31 -14.70 -6.02 5.92
CA ILE A 31 -13.93 -4.78 5.79
C ILE A 31 -12.45 -5.08 6.08
N GLU A 32 -11.53 -4.61 5.22
CA GLU A 32 -10.09 -4.86 5.36
C GLU A 32 -9.68 -6.36 5.39
N SER A 33 -10.50 -7.28 4.89
CA SER A 33 -10.21 -8.72 4.93
C SER A 33 -8.95 -9.11 4.15
N GLY A 34 -8.67 -8.44 3.03
CA GLY A 34 -7.45 -8.64 2.23
C GLY A 34 -6.19 -8.30 3.02
N PRO A 35 -6.02 -7.03 3.47
CA PRO A 35 -4.91 -6.64 4.33
C PRO A 35 -4.80 -7.48 5.61
N THR A 36 -5.93 -7.83 6.24
CA THR A 36 -5.95 -8.73 7.40
C THR A 36 -5.29 -10.08 7.10
N SER A 37 -5.58 -10.65 5.93
CA SER A 37 -4.94 -11.91 5.49
C SER A 37 -3.43 -11.78 5.38
N GLY A 38 -2.95 -10.66 4.83
CA GLY A 38 -1.51 -10.36 4.71
C GLY A 38 -0.85 -10.22 6.08
N VAL A 39 -1.50 -9.52 7.03
CA VAL A 39 -0.99 -9.37 8.41
C VAL A 39 -0.89 -10.72 9.12
N LEU A 40 -1.92 -11.58 8.98
CA LEU A 40 -1.87 -12.93 9.55
C LEU A 40 -0.79 -13.79 8.90
N GLY A 41 -0.63 -13.69 7.57
CA GLY A 41 0.45 -14.36 6.86
C GLY A 41 1.83 -13.90 7.34
N ALA A 42 2.02 -12.61 7.59
CA ALA A 42 3.25 -12.08 8.17
C ALA A 42 3.50 -12.61 9.60
N ALA A 43 2.45 -12.73 10.43
CA ALA A 43 2.56 -13.31 11.78
C ALA A 43 2.98 -14.79 11.74
N GLU A 44 2.38 -15.57 10.82
CA GLU A 44 2.76 -16.99 10.65
C GLU A 44 4.18 -17.15 10.09
N LEU A 45 4.56 -16.30 9.12
CA LEU A 45 5.95 -16.27 8.63
C LEU A 45 6.93 -15.99 9.78
N GLY A 46 6.60 -15.03 10.65
CA GLY A 46 7.41 -14.71 11.82
C GLY A 46 7.64 -15.90 12.72
N LYS A 47 6.59 -16.66 13.02
CA LYS A 47 6.72 -17.90 13.82
C LYS A 47 7.67 -18.91 13.18
N ILE A 48 7.60 -19.05 11.84
CA ILE A 48 8.44 -19.99 11.09
C ILE A 48 9.93 -19.60 11.16
N ILE A 49 10.22 -18.29 11.06
CA ILE A 49 11.61 -17.79 11.05
C ILE A 49 12.14 -17.41 12.45
N GLY A 50 11.32 -17.58 13.50
CA GLY A 50 11.70 -17.27 14.88
C GLY A 50 11.62 -15.78 15.27
N GLU A 51 10.91 -14.96 14.48
CA GLU A 51 10.72 -13.52 14.70
C GLU A 51 9.33 -13.25 15.25
N ASN A 52 9.22 -12.93 16.54
CA ASN A 52 7.94 -12.76 17.21
C ASN A 52 7.36 -11.35 17.12
N ASN A 53 8.22 -10.37 16.85
CA ASN A 53 7.84 -8.97 16.73
C ASN A 53 7.98 -8.51 15.27
N ILE A 54 6.87 -8.18 14.62
CA ILE A 54 6.84 -7.88 13.19
C ILE A 54 6.08 -6.59 12.93
N ILE A 55 6.60 -5.78 12.01
CA ILE A 55 5.87 -4.76 11.31
C ILE A 55 5.51 -5.33 9.93
N ALA A 56 4.22 -5.59 9.71
CA ALA A 56 3.69 -5.98 8.41
C ALA A 56 3.43 -4.73 7.57
N LEU A 57 3.92 -4.68 6.33
CA LEU A 57 3.78 -3.57 5.41
C LEU A 57 3.29 -4.07 4.05
N ASP A 58 2.02 -3.83 3.76
CA ASP A 58 1.36 -4.10 2.49
C ASP A 58 1.42 -2.84 1.61
N ILE A 59 2.02 -2.93 0.42
CA ILE A 59 2.16 -1.80 -0.51
C ILE A 59 1.44 -2.13 -1.81
N GLY A 60 0.22 -1.62 -1.91
CA GLY A 60 -0.58 -1.73 -3.11
C GLY A 60 -0.30 -0.64 -4.16
N GLY A 61 -1.15 -0.58 -5.18
CA GLY A 61 -1.09 0.46 -6.21
C GLY A 61 -1.46 1.85 -5.70
N THR A 62 -2.42 1.94 -4.79
CA THR A 62 -3.01 3.22 -4.33
C THR A 62 -2.61 3.56 -2.91
N THR A 63 -2.54 2.58 -2.03
CA THR A 63 -2.31 2.76 -0.59
C THR A 63 -1.20 1.87 -0.08
N ALA A 64 -0.58 2.27 1.02
CA ALA A 64 0.24 1.41 1.85
C ALA A 64 -0.47 1.20 3.18
N LYS A 65 -0.50 -0.04 3.63
CA LYS A 65 -1.14 -0.47 4.88
C LYS A 65 -0.09 -1.09 5.79
N CYS A 66 -0.13 -0.75 7.06
CA CYS A 66 0.81 -1.33 8.03
C CYS A 66 0.11 -1.73 9.32
N SER A 67 0.60 -2.81 9.93
CA SER A 67 0.14 -3.35 11.19
C SER A 67 1.32 -3.81 12.03
N LEU A 68 1.14 -3.81 13.37
CA LEU A 68 2.15 -4.24 14.31
C LEU A 68 1.73 -5.56 14.94
N ILE A 69 2.64 -6.53 14.93
CA ILE A 69 2.49 -7.84 15.55
C ILE A 69 3.51 -7.91 16.68
N GLU A 70 3.03 -8.13 17.88
CA GLU A 70 3.86 -8.19 19.10
C GLU A 70 3.73 -9.55 19.75
N ASN A 71 4.87 -10.20 20.03
CA ASN A 71 4.88 -11.56 20.61
C ASN A 71 4.01 -12.54 19.81
N SER A 72 4.09 -12.50 18.48
CA SER A 72 3.29 -13.27 17.52
C SER A 72 1.77 -13.03 17.59
N ASN A 73 1.32 -11.98 18.29
CA ASN A 73 -0.09 -11.63 18.42
C ASN A 73 -0.43 -10.41 17.54
N VAL A 74 -1.44 -10.59 16.70
CA VAL A 74 -2.02 -9.51 15.88
C VAL A 74 -2.94 -8.66 16.75
N LYS A 75 -2.82 -7.34 16.67
CA LYS A 75 -3.65 -6.42 17.46
C LYS A 75 -5.01 -6.23 16.81
N ILE A 76 -6.05 -6.23 17.64
CA ILE A 76 -7.44 -6.00 17.24
C ILE A 76 -7.89 -4.62 17.72
N ASN A 77 -8.52 -3.88 16.82
CA ASN A 77 -9.17 -2.60 17.09
C ASN A 77 -10.69 -2.81 17.10
N THR A 78 -11.36 -2.40 18.18
CA THR A 78 -12.81 -2.45 18.33
C THR A 78 -13.48 -1.08 18.11
N ASN A 79 -12.68 -0.06 17.80
CA ASN A 79 -13.14 1.30 17.57
C ASN A 79 -12.82 1.74 16.13
N TYR A 80 -13.38 1.01 15.17
CA TYR A 80 -13.17 1.27 13.75
C TYR A 80 -14.24 2.22 13.19
N TRP A 81 -13.81 3.14 12.31
CA TRP A 81 -14.67 4.15 11.70
C TRP A 81 -14.45 4.19 10.20
N ILE A 82 -15.53 4.15 9.43
CA ILE A 82 -15.48 4.36 7.98
C ILE A 82 -15.57 5.87 7.70
N GLU A 83 -14.79 6.36 6.74
CA GLU A 83 -14.79 7.75 6.26
C GLU A 83 -14.55 8.82 7.34
N LYS A 84 -13.95 8.47 8.46
CA LYS A 84 -13.58 9.44 9.48
C LYS A 84 -12.38 10.25 9.04
N ASN A 85 -12.58 11.54 8.92
CA ASN A 85 -11.51 12.50 8.59
C ASN A 85 -11.81 13.86 9.24
N ARG A 86 -10.98 14.87 8.98
CA ARG A 86 -11.15 16.20 9.57
C ARG A 86 -12.44 16.93 9.16
N PHE A 87 -13.12 16.46 8.12
CA PHE A 87 -14.35 17.07 7.59
C PHE A 87 -15.59 16.19 7.82
N SER A 88 -15.40 14.93 8.17
CA SER A 88 -16.47 13.95 8.40
C SER A 88 -16.27 13.24 9.72
N ALA A 89 -17.32 13.16 10.55
CA ALA A 89 -17.33 12.37 11.76
C ALA A 89 -17.17 10.86 11.47
N GLY A 90 -17.50 10.44 10.26
CA GLY A 90 -17.48 9.04 9.84
C GLY A 90 -18.60 8.20 10.45
N TYR A 91 -18.59 6.92 10.12
CA TYR A 91 -19.57 5.95 10.60
C TYR A 91 -18.87 4.94 11.52
N PRO A 92 -19.30 4.80 12.79
CA PRO A 92 -18.72 3.80 13.69
C PRO A 92 -19.14 2.40 13.22
N VAL A 93 -18.15 1.50 13.17
CA VAL A 93 -18.37 0.10 12.84
C VAL A 93 -18.11 -0.75 14.09
N MET A 94 -19.19 -1.37 14.61
CA MET A 94 -19.17 -2.10 15.88
C MET A 94 -18.73 -3.56 15.69
N ILE A 95 -17.65 -3.75 14.91
CA ILE A 95 -17.02 -5.07 14.73
C ILE A 95 -15.53 -5.00 15.06
N PRO A 96 -14.94 -6.09 15.57
CA PRO A 96 -13.50 -6.15 15.73
C PRO A 96 -12.81 -6.25 14.38
N VAL A 97 -11.78 -5.42 14.17
CA VAL A 97 -10.93 -5.41 12.97
C VAL A 97 -9.47 -5.51 13.37
N VAL A 98 -8.63 -6.07 12.52
CA VAL A 98 -7.17 -5.99 12.71
C VAL A 98 -6.74 -4.52 12.72
N ASP A 99 -5.88 -4.14 13.66
CA ASP A 99 -5.39 -2.75 13.78
C ASP A 99 -4.43 -2.43 12.65
N ILE A 100 -4.98 -1.83 11.60
CA ILE A 100 -4.26 -1.46 10.37
C ILE A 100 -4.28 0.07 10.23
N VAL A 101 -3.12 0.65 9.95
CA VAL A 101 -2.99 2.05 9.54
C VAL A 101 -2.78 2.10 8.03
N GLU A 102 -3.60 2.88 7.36
CA GLU A 102 -3.55 3.08 5.92
C GLU A 102 -3.13 4.51 5.58
N ILE A 103 -2.29 4.64 4.54
CA ILE A 103 -1.92 5.93 3.96
C ILE A 103 -2.08 5.91 2.45
N GLY A 104 -2.43 7.06 1.85
CA GLY A 104 -2.52 7.26 0.41
C GLY A 104 -1.13 7.33 -0.25
N ASN A 105 -0.37 6.24 -0.19
CA ASN A 105 0.96 6.11 -0.79
C ASN A 105 1.17 4.69 -1.29
N GLY A 106 1.25 4.53 -2.60
CA GLY A 106 1.44 3.23 -3.25
C GLY A 106 2.23 3.37 -4.55
N GLY A 107 2.30 2.30 -5.32
CA GLY A 107 3.02 2.28 -6.61
C GLY A 107 2.46 3.29 -7.62
N GLY A 108 1.14 3.46 -7.64
CA GLY A 108 0.44 4.41 -8.53
C GLY A 108 0.35 5.85 -7.99
N SER A 109 0.96 6.17 -6.84
CA SER A 109 0.94 7.52 -6.29
C SER A 109 1.59 8.51 -7.25
N ILE A 110 0.83 9.54 -7.63
CA ILE A 110 1.21 10.54 -8.63
C ILE A 110 2.22 11.51 -8.05
N ALA A 111 3.30 11.76 -8.80
CA ALA A 111 4.25 12.83 -8.54
C ALA A 111 3.78 14.13 -9.20
N TRP A 112 3.72 15.22 -8.44
CA TRP A 112 3.26 16.51 -8.91
C TRP A 112 4.04 17.66 -8.28
N VAL A 113 3.97 18.82 -8.89
CA VAL A 113 4.69 20.03 -8.47
C VAL A 113 3.67 21.09 -8.09
N ASP A 114 3.83 21.66 -6.90
CA ASP A 114 2.97 22.77 -6.44
C ASP A 114 3.40 24.15 -7.02
N ASP A 115 2.62 25.17 -6.69
CA ASP A 115 2.87 26.56 -7.14
C ASP A 115 4.21 27.11 -6.62
N TYR A 116 4.77 26.53 -5.56
CA TYR A 116 6.07 26.87 -5.01
C TYR A 116 7.22 26.03 -5.57
N LYS A 117 6.98 25.30 -6.66
CA LYS A 117 7.94 24.40 -7.31
C LYS A 117 8.46 23.27 -6.40
N LYS A 118 7.66 22.83 -5.43
CA LYS A 118 8.00 21.70 -4.59
C LYS A 118 7.41 20.42 -5.16
N LEU A 119 8.21 19.35 -5.12
CA LEU A 119 7.78 18.02 -5.51
C LEU A 119 6.95 17.37 -4.40
N HIS A 120 5.82 16.81 -4.78
CA HIS A 120 4.94 16.02 -3.94
C HIS A 120 4.70 14.63 -4.55
N VAL A 121 4.33 13.65 -3.73
CA VAL A 121 3.95 12.29 -4.16
C VAL A 121 2.67 11.89 -3.42
N GLY A 122 1.63 11.57 -4.18
CA GLY A 122 0.30 11.30 -3.64
C GLY A 122 -0.38 12.58 -3.10
N PRO A 123 -1.50 12.45 -2.37
CA PRO A 123 -2.24 11.19 -2.10
C PRO A 123 -3.00 10.64 -3.33
N GLN A 124 -3.09 11.41 -4.43
CA GLN A 124 -3.75 10.97 -5.65
C GLN A 124 -2.99 9.79 -6.27
N SER A 125 -3.75 8.80 -6.73
CA SER A 125 -3.23 7.64 -7.46
C SER A 125 -3.72 7.65 -8.90
N SER A 126 -2.88 7.15 -9.80
CA SER A 126 -3.25 6.91 -11.20
C SER A 126 -4.22 5.73 -11.37
N GLY A 127 -4.46 4.97 -10.29
CA GLY A 127 -5.26 3.75 -10.34
C GLY A 127 -4.65 2.66 -11.24
N ALA A 128 -5.51 1.77 -11.72
CA ALA A 128 -5.14 0.73 -12.68
C ALA A 128 -5.42 1.14 -14.14
N ASP A 129 -6.30 2.11 -14.35
CA ASP A 129 -6.69 2.64 -15.65
C ASP A 129 -6.83 4.17 -15.55
N PRO A 130 -6.02 4.95 -16.30
CA PRO A 130 -4.95 4.52 -17.21
C PRO A 130 -3.73 3.92 -16.50
N GLY A 131 -3.58 4.08 -15.18
CA GLY A 131 -2.47 3.58 -14.40
C GLY A 131 -1.18 4.41 -14.57
N PRO A 132 -0.04 3.91 -14.07
CA PRO A 132 1.29 4.45 -14.32
C PRO A 132 1.57 4.66 -15.82
N VAL A 133 2.40 5.63 -16.14
CA VAL A 133 2.83 5.91 -17.53
C VAL A 133 3.41 4.64 -18.18
N SER A 134 4.17 3.89 -17.42
CA SER A 134 4.79 2.64 -17.86
C SER A 134 3.83 1.54 -18.29
N TYR A 135 2.53 1.64 -17.95
CA TYR A 135 1.55 0.65 -18.42
C TYR A 135 1.17 0.78 -19.89
N GLY A 136 1.56 1.89 -20.56
CA GLY A 136 1.26 2.12 -21.96
C GLY A 136 -0.23 2.33 -22.27
N LYS A 137 -1.05 2.62 -21.24
CA LYS A 137 -2.51 2.83 -21.36
C LYS A 137 -2.92 4.30 -21.45
N GLY A 138 -1.98 5.18 -21.79
CA GLY A 138 -2.24 6.62 -21.94
C GLY A 138 -2.12 7.43 -20.66
N GLY A 139 -1.58 6.87 -19.57
CA GLY A 139 -1.19 7.62 -18.37
C GLY A 139 -0.15 8.67 -18.70
N LYS A 140 -0.29 9.88 -18.13
CA LYS A 140 0.62 11.03 -18.39
C LYS A 140 1.30 11.55 -17.12
N SER A 141 0.84 11.11 -15.96
CA SER A 141 1.38 11.55 -14.68
C SER A 141 2.37 10.52 -14.14
N ILE A 142 3.60 10.95 -13.93
CA ILE A 142 4.64 10.09 -13.36
C ILE A 142 4.22 9.62 -11.97
N THR A 143 4.43 8.34 -11.70
CA THR A 143 4.11 7.67 -10.44
C THR A 143 5.36 7.13 -9.75
N THR A 144 5.18 6.62 -8.53
CA THR A 144 6.24 5.90 -7.81
C THR A 144 6.75 4.68 -8.59
N THR A 145 5.87 3.94 -9.28
CA THR A 145 6.25 2.81 -10.15
C THR A 145 7.14 3.27 -11.29
N ASP A 146 6.77 4.36 -12.00
CA ASP A 146 7.55 4.89 -13.11
C ASP A 146 8.95 5.34 -12.65
N ALA A 147 9.05 6.00 -11.48
CA ALA A 147 10.33 6.39 -10.91
C ALA A 147 11.22 5.19 -10.55
N ASN A 148 10.63 4.09 -10.08
CA ASN A 148 11.37 2.85 -9.81
C ASN A 148 11.83 2.15 -11.09
N LEU A 149 11.03 2.17 -12.15
CA LEU A 149 11.43 1.68 -13.48
C LEU A 149 12.57 2.53 -14.07
N PHE A 150 12.41 3.86 -14.06
CA PHE A 150 13.45 4.80 -14.55
C PHE A 150 14.79 4.61 -13.84
N THR A 151 14.75 4.38 -12.52
CA THR A 151 15.96 4.13 -11.71
C THR A 151 16.45 2.68 -11.76
N LYS A 152 15.85 1.82 -12.59
CA LYS A 152 16.19 0.40 -12.78
C LYS A 152 16.06 -0.44 -11.49
N ARG A 153 15.19 -0.05 -10.58
CA ARG A 153 14.84 -0.84 -9.38
C ARG A 153 13.82 -1.93 -9.70
N ILE A 154 12.99 -1.70 -10.73
CA ILE A 154 12.09 -2.69 -11.31
C ILE A 154 12.67 -3.09 -12.66
N ASN A 155 12.70 -4.38 -12.94
CA ASN A 155 13.13 -4.91 -14.24
C ASN A 155 12.01 -4.72 -15.28
N PRO A 156 12.21 -3.88 -16.32
CA PRO A 156 11.18 -3.63 -17.32
C PRO A 156 10.85 -4.87 -18.17
N ASN A 157 11.78 -5.81 -18.31
CA ASN A 157 11.60 -7.03 -19.10
C ASN A 157 10.83 -8.12 -18.34
N PHE A 158 10.59 -7.91 -17.05
CA PHE A 158 9.84 -8.85 -16.19
C PHE A 158 8.82 -8.10 -15.34
N PHE A 159 8.21 -7.06 -15.92
CA PHE A 159 7.24 -6.25 -15.22
C PHE A 159 5.91 -7.00 -15.11
N CYS A 160 5.32 -7.02 -13.91
CA CYS A 160 4.14 -7.84 -13.58
C CYS A 160 4.27 -9.32 -14.05
N GLY A 161 5.41 -9.95 -13.75
CA GLY A 161 5.64 -11.33 -14.18
C GLY A 161 5.87 -11.52 -15.68
N GLY A 162 6.09 -10.43 -16.43
CA GLY A 162 6.23 -10.42 -17.88
C GLY A 162 4.91 -10.23 -18.63
N GLU A 163 3.80 -10.01 -17.92
CA GLU A 163 2.48 -9.76 -18.52
C GLU A 163 2.35 -8.37 -19.13
N ILE A 164 3.15 -7.40 -18.67
CA ILE A 164 3.15 -6.02 -19.16
C ILE A 164 4.51 -5.68 -19.73
N ASN A 165 4.53 -5.23 -20.98
CA ASN A 165 5.69 -4.58 -21.57
C ASN A 165 5.73 -3.12 -21.11
N ALA A 166 6.69 -2.78 -20.25
CA ALA A 166 6.80 -1.43 -19.73
C ALA A 166 7.19 -0.43 -20.82
N ASP A 167 6.40 0.63 -20.99
CA ASP A 167 6.69 1.74 -21.91
C ASP A 167 7.74 2.68 -21.30
N ILE A 168 9.01 2.32 -21.45
CA ILE A 168 10.15 3.07 -20.91
C ILE A 168 10.35 4.39 -21.62
N ASP A 169 10.05 4.48 -22.91
CA ASP A 169 10.20 5.72 -23.69
C ASP A 169 9.20 6.77 -23.19
N ALA A 170 7.95 6.39 -22.97
CA ALA A 170 6.96 7.28 -22.37
C ALA A 170 7.35 7.69 -20.93
N VAL A 171 7.92 6.79 -20.13
CA VAL A 171 8.43 7.12 -18.79
C VAL A 171 9.56 8.16 -18.88
N ASN A 172 10.54 7.97 -19.76
CA ASN A 172 11.65 8.91 -19.95
C ASN A 172 11.15 10.30 -20.36
N GLU A 173 10.23 10.36 -21.34
CA GLU A 173 9.64 11.62 -21.80
C GLU A 173 8.93 12.37 -20.66
N ASN A 174 8.05 11.69 -19.94
CA ASN A 174 7.24 12.32 -18.87
C ASN A 174 8.08 12.70 -17.65
N ILE A 175 9.13 11.94 -17.31
CA ILE A 175 10.11 12.35 -16.27
C ILE A 175 10.83 13.63 -16.71
N THR A 176 11.26 13.74 -17.97
CA THR A 176 11.90 14.94 -18.49
C THR A 176 10.98 16.17 -18.43
N ILE A 177 9.68 16.01 -18.69
CA ILE A 177 8.70 17.09 -18.53
C ILE A 177 8.61 17.54 -17.07
N LEU A 178 8.57 16.60 -16.13
CA LEU A 178 8.49 16.89 -14.70
C LEU A 178 9.78 17.54 -14.16
N SER A 179 10.94 17.05 -14.58
CA SER A 179 12.26 17.56 -14.16
C SER A 179 12.50 18.99 -14.60
N LYS A 180 12.04 19.37 -15.79
CA LYS A 180 12.08 20.77 -16.26
C LYS A 180 11.29 21.71 -15.37
N LYS A 181 10.12 21.31 -14.87
CA LYS A 181 9.32 22.12 -13.93
C LYS A 181 10.03 22.32 -12.60
N LEU A 182 10.80 21.31 -12.15
CA LEU A 182 11.55 21.32 -10.89
C LEU A 182 12.93 21.99 -11.02
N GLN A 183 13.42 22.22 -12.24
CA GLN A 183 14.80 22.65 -12.52
C GLN A 183 15.85 21.67 -11.97
N LEU A 184 15.56 20.37 -12.05
CA LEU A 184 16.41 19.26 -11.64
C LEU A 184 16.74 18.36 -12.84
N SER A 185 17.74 17.50 -12.68
CA SER A 185 17.96 16.41 -13.64
C SER A 185 16.89 15.33 -13.48
N ASP A 186 16.65 14.56 -14.55
CA ASP A 186 15.68 13.45 -14.55
C ASP A 186 15.98 12.44 -13.44
N LYS A 187 17.28 12.15 -13.21
CA LYS A 187 17.74 11.24 -12.17
C LYS A 187 17.47 11.77 -10.75
N GLU A 188 17.67 13.06 -10.52
CA GLU A 188 17.36 13.70 -9.23
C GLU A 188 15.86 13.71 -8.99
N THR A 189 15.07 14.01 -10.02
CA THR A 189 13.60 13.99 -9.96
C THR A 189 13.08 12.60 -9.60
N ALA A 190 13.52 11.56 -10.32
CA ALA A 190 13.10 10.19 -10.02
C ALA A 190 13.50 9.73 -8.61
N ARG A 191 14.73 10.04 -8.17
CA ARG A 191 15.18 9.78 -6.81
C ARG A 191 14.39 10.56 -5.76
N GLY A 192 14.04 11.81 -6.08
CA GLY A 192 13.20 12.65 -5.23
C GLY A 192 11.82 12.04 -5.00
N ILE A 193 11.19 11.54 -6.06
CA ILE A 193 9.89 10.84 -5.98
C ILE A 193 9.97 9.65 -5.02
N ILE A 194 10.96 8.77 -5.23
CA ILE A 194 11.14 7.58 -4.40
C ILE A 194 11.39 7.96 -2.93
N ARG A 195 12.21 8.99 -2.72
CA ARG A 195 12.56 9.46 -1.38
C ARG A 195 11.35 10.01 -0.62
N ILE A 196 10.46 10.75 -1.29
CA ILE A 196 9.21 11.25 -0.71
C ILE A 196 8.27 10.08 -0.42
N ALA A 197 8.07 9.16 -1.36
CA ALA A 197 7.24 7.97 -1.16
C ALA A 197 7.71 7.15 0.05
N ASN A 198 9.02 6.89 0.16
CA ASN A 198 9.60 6.18 1.30
C ASN A 198 9.38 6.95 2.62
N ASN A 199 9.54 8.27 2.61
CA ASN A 199 9.31 9.07 3.81
C ASN A 199 7.84 9.05 4.27
N ASN A 200 6.90 9.04 3.32
CA ASN A 200 5.48 8.86 3.62
C ASN A 200 5.23 7.51 4.32
N MET A 201 5.85 6.42 3.82
CA MET A 201 5.77 5.10 4.47
C MET A 201 6.40 5.09 5.86
N VAL A 202 7.57 5.72 6.04
CA VAL A 202 8.19 5.87 7.38
C VAL A 202 7.25 6.59 8.35
N ASN A 203 6.51 7.60 7.89
CA ASN A 203 5.54 8.28 8.75
C ASN A 203 4.37 7.35 9.13
N ALA A 204 3.89 6.50 8.23
CA ALA A 204 2.89 5.49 8.58
C ALA A 204 3.41 4.48 9.61
N LEU A 205 4.64 4.00 9.44
CA LEU A 205 5.28 3.10 10.40
C LEU A 205 5.40 3.74 11.80
N LYS A 206 5.69 5.03 11.89
CA LYS A 206 5.70 5.74 13.17
C LYS A 206 4.33 5.77 13.85
N LEU A 207 3.23 5.82 13.09
CA LEU A 207 1.88 5.81 13.67
C LEU A 207 1.55 4.49 14.37
N ILE A 208 2.07 3.37 13.88
CA ILE A 208 1.85 2.06 14.50
C ILE A 208 2.90 1.67 15.53
N SER A 209 4.05 2.33 15.54
CA SER A 209 5.18 2.02 16.45
C SER A 209 5.43 3.16 17.44
N VAL A 210 6.22 4.14 17.08
CA VAL A 210 6.69 5.21 17.99
C VAL A 210 5.53 5.92 18.70
N ASN A 211 4.46 6.27 17.97
CA ASN A 211 3.29 6.96 18.54
C ASN A 211 2.50 6.07 19.53
N LYS A 212 2.70 4.75 19.47
CA LYS A 212 2.12 3.78 20.40
C LYS A 212 3.11 3.30 21.47
N GLY A 213 4.30 3.92 21.55
CA GLY A 213 5.32 3.63 22.54
C GLY A 213 6.25 2.45 22.22
N TYR A 214 6.26 1.98 20.96
CA TYR A 214 7.13 0.90 20.50
C TYR A 214 8.38 1.44 19.83
N ASP A 215 9.52 0.80 20.08
CA ASP A 215 10.75 1.03 19.31
C ASP A 215 10.73 0.17 18.04
N PRO A 216 10.63 0.77 16.83
CA PRO A 216 10.58 -0.02 15.59
C PRO A 216 11.84 -0.85 15.33
N ARG A 217 12.97 -0.59 16.03
CA ARG A 217 14.19 -1.38 15.91
C ARG A 217 14.09 -2.76 16.55
N GLU A 218 13.08 -2.98 17.39
CA GLU A 218 12.79 -4.27 18.04
C GLU A 218 11.88 -5.15 17.18
N PHE A 219 11.53 -4.70 15.96
CA PHE A 219 10.61 -5.37 15.07
C PHE A 219 11.27 -5.70 13.73
N THR A 220 10.98 -6.88 13.21
CA THR A 220 11.37 -7.28 11.85
C THR A 220 10.32 -6.78 10.86
N LEU A 221 10.75 -6.10 9.78
CA LEU A 221 9.86 -5.63 8.72
C LEU A 221 9.57 -6.77 7.73
N VAL A 222 8.30 -7.10 7.57
CA VAL A 222 7.78 -7.99 6.50
C VAL A 222 7.02 -7.13 5.52
N ALA A 223 7.55 -6.96 4.31
CA ALA A 223 6.93 -6.20 3.23
C ALA A 223 6.41 -7.13 2.13
N PHE A 224 5.20 -6.85 1.60
CA PHE A 224 4.53 -7.61 0.55
C PHE A 224 3.58 -6.75 -0.28
#